data_11c5e82ca8001dcc590e134bae9caa80
#
_entry.id   11c5e82ca8001dcc590e134bae9caa80
#
_cell.length_a   1.000
_cell.length_b   1.000
_cell.length_c   1.000
_cell.angle_alpha   90.00
_cell.angle_beta   90.00
_cell.angle_gamma   90.00
#
_symmetry.space_group_name_H-M   'P 1'
#
loop_
_entity.id
_entity.type
_entity.pdbx_description
1 polymer ?
#
loop_
_entity_poly.entity_id
_entity_poly.type
_entity_poly.pdbx_seq_one_letter_code
_entity_poly.pdbx_strand_id
1 'polypeptide(L)'
;MGLVFADIEITNLKDKLLAEDGHLPKEKIRRMTVRMMAGSGAIMMAINEGIQAQMGLPIIEKMIVQLADGTPIELDVVGPLEVRFGNRTSMLRALVLPGNAEPLFGAIPMEEMDLIVDPAKQALGPHPSRPIRPMVSLK
;
A
#
# COMPACT_ATOMS: atom_id res chain seq x y z
N MET A 1 8.29 -9.25 -19.89
CA MET A 1 8.17 -9.50 -18.45
C MET A 1 6.71 -9.53 -18.05
N GLY A 2 6.32 -10.53 -17.29
CA GLY A 2 4.95 -10.60 -16.80
C GLY A 2 4.68 -9.60 -15.69
N LEU A 3 3.41 -9.25 -15.52
CA LEU A 3 2.97 -8.44 -14.39
C LEU A 3 2.98 -9.29 -13.12
N VAL A 4 3.34 -8.68 -12.00
CA VAL A 4 3.34 -9.36 -10.72
C VAL A 4 2.26 -8.75 -9.84
N PHE A 5 1.38 -9.60 -9.32
CA PHE A 5 0.31 -9.19 -8.42
C PHE A 5 0.50 -9.85 -7.07
N ALA A 6 0.09 -9.16 -6.03
CA ALA A 6 0.15 -9.70 -4.67
C ALA A 6 -1.08 -9.26 -3.90
N ASP A 7 -1.53 -10.11 -2.99
CA ASP A 7 -2.63 -9.79 -2.11
C ASP A 7 -2.07 -9.07 -0.88
N ILE A 8 -2.46 -7.82 -0.73
CA ILE A 8 -1.96 -6.93 0.31
C ILE A 8 -3.11 -6.63 1.26
N GLU A 9 -2.91 -6.89 2.55
CA GLU A 9 -3.90 -6.52 3.55
C GLU A 9 -3.69 -5.07 3.96
N ILE A 10 -4.75 -4.28 3.89
CA ILE A 10 -4.72 -2.88 4.32
C ILE A 10 -5.74 -2.66 5.43
N THR A 11 -5.38 -1.86 6.41
CA THR A 11 -6.20 -1.55 7.58
C THR A 11 -6.20 -0.04 7.81
N ASN A 12 -7.38 0.50 8.09
CA ASN A 12 -7.51 1.90 8.48
C ASN A 12 -6.87 2.06 9.86
N LEU A 13 -5.71 2.73 9.92
CA LEU A 13 -4.94 2.83 11.15
C LEU A 13 -5.65 3.67 12.20
N LYS A 14 -6.38 4.71 11.79
CA LYS A 14 -7.16 5.51 12.72
C LYS A 14 -8.20 4.64 13.43
N ASP A 15 -8.91 3.79 12.69
CA ASP A 15 -9.86 2.84 13.28
C ASP A 15 -9.18 1.92 14.27
N LYS A 16 -8.03 1.37 13.90
CA LYS A 16 -7.28 0.44 14.74
C LYS A 16 -6.86 1.10 16.05
N LEU A 17 -6.33 2.33 15.99
CA LEU A 17 -5.91 3.06 17.17
C LEU A 17 -7.10 3.43 18.05
N LEU A 18 -8.23 3.83 17.46
CA LEU A 18 -9.45 4.10 18.22
C LEU A 18 -9.96 2.84 18.94
N ALA A 19 -9.86 1.70 18.28
CA ALA A 19 -10.26 0.43 18.90
C ALA A 19 -9.34 0.05 20.05
N GLU A 20 -8.04 0.28 19.92
CA GLU A 20 -7.08 0.01 20.99
C GLU A 20 -7.33 0.90 22.21
N ASP A 21 -7.81 2.12 21.99
CA ASP A 21 -8.15 3.05 23.06
C ASP A 21 -9.56 2.86 23.61
N GLY A 22 -10.29 1.87 23.11
CA GLY A 22 -11.65 1.58 23.57
C GLY A 22 -12.74 2.48 23.00
N HIS A 23 -12.41 3.29 21.97
CA HIS A 23 -13.36 4.22 21.36
C HIS A 23 -14.06 3.66 20.13
N LEU A 24 -13.72 2.45 19.70
CA LEU A 24 -14.32 1.82 18.55
C LEU A 24 -14.34 0.30 18.77
N PRO A 25 -15.46 -0.40 18.52
CA PRO A 25 -15.47 -1.85 18.57
C PRO A 25 -14.51 -2.43 17.54
N LYS A 26 -13.83 -3.52 17.88
CA LYS A 26 -12.85 -4.16 17.01
C LYS A 26 -13.44 -4.54 15.66
N GLU A 27 -14.69 -4.99 15.64
CA GLU A 27 -15.38 -5.39 14.41
C GLU A 27 -15.73 -4.21 13.49
N LYS A 28 -15.53 -2.99 13.95
CA LYS A 28 -15.72 -1.78 13.15
C LYS A 28 -14.46 -1.29 12.49
N ILE A 29 -13.32 -1.91 12.77
CA ILE A 29 -12.07 -1.56 12.12
C ILE A 29 -12.18 -1.92 10.64
N ARG A 30 -12.03 -0.93 9.76
CA ARG A 30 -12.10 -1.16 8.31
C ARG A 30 -10.78 -1.73 7.83
N ARG A 31 -10.85 -2.88 7.20
CA ARG A 31 -9.71 -3.57 6.61
C ARG A 31 -10.18 -4.37 5.41
N MET A 32 -9.27 -4.60 4.49
CA MET A 32 -9.57 -5.44 3.34
C MET A 32 -8.28 -5.95 2.72
N THR A 33 -8.38 -7.04 1.97
CA THR A 33 -7.28 -7.56 1.17
C THR A 33 -7.46 -7.07 -0.25
N VAL A 34 -6.43 -6.44 -0.78
CA VAL A 34 -6.47 -5.85 -2.12
C VAL A 34 -5.38 -6.49 -2.98
N ARG A 35 -5.76 -6.94 -4.17
CA ARG A 35 -4.79 -7.41 -5.14
C ARG A 35 -4.14 -6.20 -5.80
N MET A 36 -2.84 -6.07 -5.61
CA MET A 36 -2.08 -4.92 -6.10
C MET A 36 -1.00 -5.36 -7.09
N MET A 37 -0.73 -4.52 -8.06
CA MET A 37 0.36 -4.75 -9.00
C MET A 37 1.67 -4.23 -8.40
N ALA A 38 2.65 -5.12 -8.27
CA ALA A 38 3.98 -4.81 -7.75
C ALA A 38 4.98 -4.71 -8.89
N GLY A 39 6.04 -3.92 -8.69
CA GLY A 39 7.09 -3.80 -9.68
C GLY A 39 6.70 -3.04 -10.94
N SER A 40 5.67 -2.19 -10.85
CA SER A 40 5.14 -1.42 -11.98
C SER A 40 5.95 -0.18 -12.32
N GLY A 41 6.97 0.16 -11.52
CA GLY A 41 7.70 1.42 -11.62
C GLY A 41 7.09 2.53 -10.77
N ALA A 42 5.95 2.30 -10.15
CA ALA A 42 5.36 3.26 -9.23
C ALA A 42 6.24 3.41 -7.98
N ILE A 43 6.32 4.63 -7.46
CA ILE A 43 7.09 4.91 -6.24
C ILE A 43 6.22 4.71 -5.00
N MET A 44 5.04 5.31 -4.99
CA MET A 44 4.12 5.24 -3.86
C MET A 44 3.12 4.11 -4.03
N MET A 45 2.49 3.73 -2.92
CA MET A 45 1.31 2.89 -2.97
C MET A 45 0.13 3.72 -3.51
N ALA A 46 -0.71 3.10 -4.31
CA ALA A 46 -1.90 3.75 -4.83
C ALA A 46 -3.09 2.80 -4.74
N ILE A 47 -4.21 3.33 -4.29
CA ILE A 47 -5.50 2.65 -4.27
C ILE A 47 -6.44 3.39 -5.23
N ASN A 48 -7.61 2.83 -5.51
CA ASN A 48 -8.57 3.51 -6.36
C ASN A 48 -9.73 4.07 -5.52
N GLU A 49 -10.64 4.79 -6.19
CA GLU A 49 -11.77 5.43 -5.52
C GLU A 49 -12.70 4.44 -4.83
N GLY A 50 -12.91 3.26 -5.42
CA GLY A 50 -13.77 2.24 -4.82
C GLY A 50 -13.19 1.70 -3.52
N ILE A 51 -11.89 1.44 -3.49
CA ILE A 51 -11.19 1.00 -2.27
C ILE A 51 -11.25 2.10 -1.21
N GLN A 52 -10.99 3.34 -1.61
CA GLN A 52 -11.05 4.47 -0.67
C GLN A 52 -12.44 4.63 -0.08
N ALA A 53 -13.50 4.44 -0.88
CA ALA A 53 -14.86 4.52 -0.37
C ALA A 53 -15.13 3.48 0.72
N GLN A 54 -14.59 2.29 0.59
CA GLN A 54 -14.72 1.24 1.60
C GLN A 54 -13.85 1.50 2.83
N MET A 55 -12.63 1.97 2.61
CA MET A 55 -11.68 2.17 3.69
C MET A 55 -11.91 3.47 4.47
N GLY A 56 -12.51 4.47 3.86
CA GLY A 56 -12.82 5.74 4.52
C GLY A 56 -11.62 6.43 5.14
N LEU A 57 -10.44 6.34 4.48
CA LEU A 57 -9.23 6.94 5.02
C LEU A 57 -9.30 8.47 4.96
N PRO A 58 -8.82 9.17 6.01
CA PRO A 58 -8.76 10.63 5.96
C PRO A 58 -7.89 11.12 4.81
N ILE A 59 -8.31 12.20 4.17
CA ILE A 59 -7.49 12.88 3.17
C ILE A 59 -6.45 13.72 3.92
N ILE A 60 -5.17 13.43 3.69
CA ILE A 60 -4.06 14.11 4.35
C ILE A 60 -3.67 15.36 3.59
N GLU A 61 -3.54 15.23 2.27
CA GLU A 61 -3.07 16.31 1.39
C GLU A 61 -3.43 15.97 -0.04
N LYS A 62 -3.09 16.87 -0.96
CA LYS A 62 -3.15 16.63 -2.38
C LYS A 62 -1.75 16.67 -2.95
N MET A 63 -1.51 15.87 -3.99
CA MET A 63 -0.20 15.77 -4.60
C MET A 63 -0.35 15.76 -6.11
N ILE A 64 0.53 16.49 -6.80
CA ILE A 64 0.60 16.43 -8.25
C ILE A 64 1.51 15.28 -8.62
N VAL A 65 0.99 14.34 -9.40
CA VAL A 65 1.76 13.20 -9.89
C VAL A 65 1.82 13.27 -11.41
N GLN A 66 2.89 12.74 -11.96
CA GLN A 66 3.07 12.68 -13.41
C GLN A 66 2.69 11.28 -13.88
N LEU A 67 1.73 11.21 -14.78
CA LEU A 67 1.31 9.94 -15.38
C LEU A 67 2.37 9.43 -16.35
N ALA A 68 2.21 8.17 -16.78
CA ALA A 68 3.17 7.54 -17.69
C ALA A 68 3.37 8.31 -18.99
N ASP A 69 2.32 9.00 -19.48
CA ASP A 69 2.37 9.80 -20.69
C ASP A 69 2.92 11.22 -20.45
N GLY A 70 3.36 11.53 -19.23
CA GLY A 70 3.88 12.84 -18.86
C GLY A 70 2.85 13.84 -18.39
N THR A 71 1.56 13.49 -18.43
CA THR A 71 0.48 14.40 -18.00
C THR A 71 0.48 14.56 -16.49
N PRO A 72 0.50 15.81 -15.97
CA PRO A 72 0.35 16.01 -14.53
C PRO A 72 -1.12 15.89 -14.11
N ILE A 73 -1.36 15.27 -12.97
CA ILE A 73 -2.69 15.17 -12.39
C ILE A 73 -2.60 15.36 -10.87
N GLU A 74 -3.57 16.05 -10.30
CA GLU A 74 -3.64 16.22 -8.86
C GLU A 74 -4.48 15.11 -8.27
N LEU A 75 -3.92 14.41 -7.27
CA LEU A 75 -4.59 13.29 -6.60
C LEU A 75 -4.62 13.51 -5.11
N ASP A 76 -5.65 12.97 -4.46
CA ASP A 76 -5.71 12.93 -3.01
C ASP A 76 -4.69 11.94 -2.46
N VAL A 77 -4.07 12.31 -1.35
CA VAL A 77 -3.24 11.42 -0.55
C VAL A 77 -4.01 11.13 0.72
N VAL A 78 -4.22 9.86 1.00
CA VAL A 78 -5.03 9.40 2.13
C VAL A 78 -4.20 8.53 3.08
N GLY A 79 -4.64 8.46 4.32
CA GLY A 79 -3.99 7.65 5.35
C GLY A 79 -4.26 8.22 6.73
N PRO A 80 -3.55 7.71 7.74
CA PRO A 80 -2.59 6.61 7.63
C PRO A 80 -3.27 5.27 7.48
N LEU A 81 -2.59 4.32 6.85
CA LEU A 81 -3.06 2.94 6.79
C LEU A 81 -1.92 2.00 7.15
N GLU A 82 -2.29 0.87 7.75
CA GLU A 82 -1.36 -0.20 8.00
C GLU A 82 -1.43 -1.18 6.85
N VAL A 83 -0.27 -1.59 6.36
CA VAL A 83 -0.14 -2.49 5.23
C VAL A 83 0.58 -3.74 5.70
N ARG A 84 0.06 -4.91 5.31
CA ARG A 84 0.64 -6.20 5.70
C ARG A 84 0.78 -7.11 4.50
N PHE A 85 1.93 -7.76 4.42
CA PHE A 85 2.18 -8.85 3.49
C PHE A 85 2.97 -9.93 4.25
N GLY A 86 2.36 -11.07 4.51
CA GLY A 86 2.97 -12.09 5.36
C GLY A 86 3.23 -11.56 6.76
N ASN A 87 4.47 -11.68 7.22
CA ASN A 87 4.87 -11.14 8.52
C ASN A 87 5.47 -9.73 8.44
N ARG A 88 5.34 -9.08 7.28
CA ARG A 88 5.88 -7.74 7.06
C ARG A 88 4.76 -6.72 7.15
N THR A 89 5.02 -5.64 7.86
CA THR A 89 4.05 -4.55 8.03
C THR A 89 4.71 -3.20 7.83
N SER A 90 3.91 -2.23 7.42
CA SER A 90 4.36 -0.84 7.33
C SER A 90 3.16 0.07 7.54
N MET A 91 3.40 1.30 7.92
CA MET A 91 2.39 2.32 8.07
C MET A 91 2.64 3.38 7.01
N LEU A 92 1.67 3.56 6.14
CA LEU A 92 1.86 4.33 4.91
C LEU A 92 0.71 5.28 4.65
N ARG A 93 0.93 6.13 3.69
CA ARG A 93 -0.10 6.89 2.99
C ARG A 93 -0.22 6.35 1.57
N ALA A 94 -1.34 6.61 0.92
CA ALA A 94 -1.58 6.14 -0.43
C ALA A 94 -2.18 7.23 -1.31
N LEU A 95 -1.85 7.18 -2.59
CA LEU A 95 -2.54 8.00 -3.60
C LEU A 95 -3.87 7.36 -3.92
N VAL A 96 -4.86 8.18 -4.28
CA VAL A 96 -6.15 7.69 -4.73
C VAL A 96 -6.26 7.94 -6.24
N LEU A 97 -6.24 6.84 -7.00
CA LEU A 97 -6.37 6.89 -8.45
C LEU A 97 -7.83 6.99 -8.85
N PRO A 98 -8.15 7.66 -9.97
CA PRO A 98 -9.53 7.80 -10.42
C PRO A 98 -10.20 6.47 -10.76
N GLY A 99 -11.51 6.42 -10.52
CA GLY A 99 -12.34 5.28 -10.92
C GLY A 99 -11.91 3.96 -10.28
N ASN A 100 -11.82 2.95 -11.12
CA ASN A 100 -11.43 1.60 -10.69
C ASN A 100 -10.05 1.21 -11.23
N ALA A 101 -9.14 2.18 -11.31
CA ALA A 101 -7.78 1.94 -11.76
C ALA A 101 -7.10 0.83 -10.93
N GLU A 102 -6.14 0.15 -11.53
CA GLU A 102 -5.40 -0.94 -10.89
C GLU A 102 -4.63 -0.42 -9.68
N PRO A 103 -4.84 -0.97 -8.49
CA PRO A 103 -4.05 -0.59 -7.32
C PRO A 103 -2.58 -0.95 -7.51
N LEU A 104 -1.69 -0.08 -7.01
CA LEU A 104 -0.25 -0.22 -7.20
C LEU A 104 0.46 -0.34 -5.86
N PHE A 105 1.37 -1.32 -5.78
CA PHE A 105 2.26 -1.49 -4.63
C PHE A 105 3.64 -1.01 -5.06
N GLY A 106 3.99 0.21 -4.68
CA GLY A 106 5.16 0.89 -5.21
C GLY A 106 6.47 0.58 -4.49
N ALA A 107 7.52 1.29 -4.89
CA ALA A 107 8.87 1.07 -4.37
C ALA A 107 8.99 1.39 -2.89
N ILE A 108 8.35 2.46 -2.43
CA ILE A 108 8.44 2.86 -1.01
C ILE A 108 7.96 1.75 -0.07
N PRO A 109 6.73 1.21 -0.22
CA PRO A 109 6.33 0.11 0.66
C PRO A 109 7.20 -1.13 0.50
N MET A 110 7.67 -1.44 -0.71
CA MET A 110 8.53 -2.60 -0.89
C MET A 110 9.85 -2.43 -0.14
N GLU A 111 10.47 -1.26 -0.21
CA GLU A 111 11.71 -1.00 0.52
C GLU A 111 11.51 -1.04 2.02
N GLU A 112 10.44 -0.42 2.50
CA GLU A 112 10.18 -0.35 3.94
C GLU A 112 9.88 -1.73 4.52
N MET A 113 9.20 -2.58 3.77
CA MET A 113 8.88 -3.94 4.18
C MET A 113 9.95 -4.95 3.81
N ASP A 114 11.01 -4.49 3.15
CA ASP A 114 12.14 -5.33 2.69
C ASP A 114 11.64 -6.47 1.80
N LEU A 115 10.81 -6.09 0.83
CA LEU A 115 10.24 -7.01 -0.15
C LEU A 115 10.82 -6.73 -1.53
N ILE A 116 10.93 -7.78 -2.32
CA ILE A 116 11.35 -7.67 -3.71
C ILE A 116 10.37 -8.42 -4.61
N VAL A 117 10.39 -8.06 -5.88
CA VAL A 117 9.74 -8.87 -6.91
C VAL A 117 10.76 -9.89 -7.38
N ASP A 118 10.46 -11.18 -7.20
CA ASP A 118 11.30 -12.27 -7.68
C ASP A 118 10.93 -12.53 -9.14
N PRO A 119 11.79 -12.20 -10.12
CA PRO A 119 11.44 -12.36 -11.54
C PRO A 119 11.31 -13.82 -11.96
N ALA A 120 12.02 -14.73 -11.30
CA ALA A 120 11.93 -16.15 -11.63
C ALA A 120 10.59 -16.74 -11.20
N LYS A 121 10.12 -16.36 -10.00
CA LYS A 121 8.83 -16.83 -9.47
C LYS A 121 7.67 -15.94 -9.87
N GLN A 122 7.95 -14.75 -10.41
CA GLN A 122 6.95 -13.72 -10.72
C GLN A 122 6.05 -13.46 -9.50
N ALA A 123 6.69 -13.29 -8.36
CA ALA A 123 5.99 -13.12 -7.08
C ALA A 123 6.68 -12.08 -6.21
N LEU A 124 5.90 -11.41 -5.39
CA LEU A 124 6.42 -10.55 -4.34
C LEU A 124 6.84 -11.43 -3.16
N GLY A 125 7.99 -11.18 -2.58
CA GLY A 125 8.45 -11.95 -1.46
C GLY A 125 9.57 -11.25 -0.70
N PRO A 126 10.01 -11.84 0.42
CA PRO A 126 11.09 -11.25 1.21
C PRO A 126 12.41 -11.26 0.44
N HIS A 127 13.28 -10.32 0.77
CA HIS A 127 14.62 -10.30 0.21
C HIS A 127 15.33 -11.62 0.54
N PRO A 128 15.99 -12.29 -0.42
CA PRO A 128 16.60 -13.61 -0.19
C PRO A 128 17.60 -13.66 0.96
N SER A 129 18.30 -12.55 1.20
CA SER A 129 19.28 -12.47 2.30
C SER A 129 18.63 -12.27 3.66
N ARG A 130 17.34 -11.95 3.70
CA ARG A 130 16.62 -11.62 4.93
C ARG A 130 15.20 -12.22 4.90
N PRO A 131 15.10 -13.55 4.82
CA PRO A 131 13.81 -14.19 4.61
C PRO A 131 12.88 -14.17 5.82
N ILE A 132 13.40 -13.95 7.03
CA ILE A 132 12.61 -14.02 8.25
C ILE A 132 12.19 -12.66 8.76
N ARG A 133 13.06 -11.67 8.70
CA ARG A 133 12.80 -10.32 9.21
C ARG A 133 13.21 -9.26 8.21
N PRO A 134 12.48 -8.15 8.15
CA PRO A 134 12.90 -7.03 7.32
C PRO A 134 14.13 -6.36 7.92
N MET A 135 14.95 -5.77 7.05
CA MET A 135 16.08 -4.96 7.44
C MET A 135 16.08 -3.70 6.59
N VAL A 136 16.21 -2.55 7.25
CA VAL A 136 16.22 -1.25 6.58
C VAL A 136 17.54 -0.56 6.89
N SER A 137 18.17 -0.01 5.85
CA SER A 137 19.39 0.75 6.02
C SER A 137 19.07 2.13 6.59
N LEU A 138 19.86 2.57 7.60
CA LEU A 138 19.71 3.90 8.19
C LEU A 138 20.55 4.97 7.47
N LYS A 139 21.27 4.59 6.42
CA LYS A 139 22.11 5.52 5.66
C LYS A 139 21.60 5.72 4.27
#